data_24448aae30ee4d71c3acb88566d5afb5
#
_entry.id   24448aae30ee4d71c3acb88566d5afb5
#
_cell.length_a   1.000
_cell.length_b   1.000
_cell.length_c   1.000
_cell.angle_alpha   90.00
_cell.angle_beta   90.00
_cell.angle_gamma   90.00
#
_symmetry.space_group_name_H-M   'P 1'
#
loop_
_entity.id
_entity.type
_entity.pdbx_description
1 polymer ?
#
loop_
_entity_poly.entity_id
_entity_poly.type
_entity_poly.pdbx_seq_one_letter_code
_entity_poly.pdbx_strand_id
1 'polypeptide(L)'
;MKLAFTAACAAALVSSAALADTGVELTRGVYVERRGPDGSRAIEPANALAPGERVVLIVEWRRARGGRPYTVSSAIPRSLAFQRASLDGAQVSIDGGRSWGQLGMLRAGNRIASPEDVTHLRWQVGPAQPRGRVTVAAIVR
;
A
#
# COMPACT_ATOMS: atom_id res chain seq x y z
N MET A 1 -33.38 28.37 -13.39
CA MET A 1 -32.75 27.13 -13.80
C MET A 1 -31.69 26.81 -12.75
N LYS A 2 -32.02 25.94 -11.80
CA LYS A 2 -31.10 25.60 -10.66
C LYS A 2 -30.38 24.33 -11.04
N LEU A 3 -29.04 24.42 -11.27
CA LEU A 3 -28.18 23.28 -11.42
C LEU A 3 -27.90 22.72 -10.03
N ALA A 4 -28.41 21.53 -9.77
CA ALA A 4 -28.06 20.77 -8.57
C ALA A 4 -26.70 20.11 -8.80
N PHE A 5 -25.69 20.53 -8.07
CA PHE A 5 -24.42 19.85 -7.93
C PHE A 5 -24.64 18.64 -7.01
N THR A 6 -24.66 17.46 -7.58
CA THR A 6 -24.57 16.21 -6.81
C THR A 6 -23.14 16.00 -6.39
N ALA A 7 -22.86 16.21 -5.11
CA ALA A 7 -21.61 15.83 -4.49
C ALA A 7 -21.51 14.29 -4.48
N ALA A 8 -20.61 13.73 -5.28
CA ALA A 8 -20.27 12.32 -5.21
C ALA A 8 -19.42 12.10 -3.95
N CYS A 9 -20.01 11.51 -2.92
CA CYS A 9 -19.27 10.96 -1.78
C CYS A 9 -18.39 9.82 -2.29
N ALA A 10 -17.07 10.09 -2.42
CA ALA A 10 -16.09 9.04 -2.59
C ALA A 10 -15.89 8.34 -1.23
N ALA A 11 -16.58 7.22 -1.04
CA ALA A 11 -16.37 6.36 0.11
C ALA A 11 -14.93 5.83 0.09
N ALA A 12 -14.21 6.00 1.18
CA ALA A 12 -12.93 5.35 1.39
C ALA A 12 -13.13 3.84 1.29
N LEU A 13 -12.61 3.22 0.22
CA LEU A 13 -12.73 1.78 0.01
C LEU A 13 -11.81 1.07 1.00
N VAL A 14 -12.37 0.69 2.14
CA VAL A 14 -11.78 -0.34 3.00
C VAL A 14 -12.02 -1.67 2.32
N SER A 15 -11.02 -2.16 1.62
CA SER A 15 -11.09 -3.46 0.96
C SER A 15 -10.63 -4.54 1.93
N SER A 16 -11.55 -5.31 2.47
CA SER A 16 -11.26 -6.53 3.23
C SER A 16 -11.23 -7.70 2.25
N ALA A 17 -10.04 -8.18 1.91
CA ALA A 17 -9.88 -9.42 1.17
C ALA A 17 -9.62 -10.55 2.18
N ALA A 18 -10.61 -11.39 2.40
CA ALA A 18 -10.42 -12.66 3.09
C ALA A 18 -9.74 -13.64 2.13
N LEU A 19 -8.51 -14.05 2.43
CA LEU A 19 -7.87 -15.19 1.79
C LEU A 19 -8.48 -16.44 2.42
N ALA A 20 -9.33 -17.13 1.69
CA ALA A 20 -10.32 -18.08 2.17
C ALA A 20 -9.77 -19.37 2.80
N ASP A 21 -8.45 -19.59 2.94
CA ASP A 21 -7.91 -20.85 3.48
C ASP A 21 -6.71 -20.71 4.46
N THR A 22 -6.22 -19.50 4.70
CA THR A 22 -5.04 -19.31 5.57
C THR A 22 -5.36 -18.78 6.96
N GLY A 23 -6.60 -18.42 7.24
CA GLY A 23 -7.00 -17.77 8.50
C GLY A 23 -6.30 -16.42 8.71
N VAL A 24 -5.86 -15.78 7.64
CA VAL A 24 -5.22 -14.47 7.66
C VAL A 24 -6.21 -13.42 7.17
N GLU A 25 -6.45 -12.43 7.99
CA GLU A 25 -7.23 -11.23 7.66
C GLU A 25 -6.29 -10.10 7.26
N LEU A 26 -6.57 -9.47 6.13
CA LEU A 26 -5.83 -8.29 5.64
C LEU A 26 -6.75 -7.08 5.64
N THR A 27 -6.28 -5.99 6.22
CA THR A 27 -6.95 -4.68 6.16
C THR A 27 -6.02 -3.67 5.49
N ARG A 28 -6.57 -2.83 4.62
CA ARG A 28 -5.83 -1.79 3.93
C ARG A 28 -6.53 -0.45 4.11
N GLY A 29 -5.75 0.59 4.39
CA GLY A 29 -6.23 1.96 4.48
C GLY A 29 -5.30 2.92 3.73
N VAL A 30 -5.87 3.97 3.17
CA VAL A 30 -5.13 5.07 2.54
C VAL A 30 -5.33 6.33 3.37
N TYR A 31 -4.22 6.96 3.71
CA TYR A 31 -4.18 8.15 4.54
C TYR A 31 -3.39 9.25 3.82
N VAL A 32 -3.81 10.48 3.96
CA VAL A 32 -3.06 11.65 3.47
C VAL A 32 -2.14 12.15 4.57
N GLU A 33 -0.86 12.41 4.22
CA GLU A 33 0.07 13.06 5.12
C GLU A 33 -0.19 14.57 5.11
N ARG A 34 -0.52 15.12 6.26
CA ARG A 34 -0.68 16.58 6.47
C ARG A 34 0.49 17.10 7.28
N ARG A 35 0.94 18.29 6.92
CA ARG A 35 1.93 19.03 7.69
C ARG A 35 1.25 20.17 8.43
N GLY A 36 1.39 20.18 9.75
CA GLY A 36 0.93 21.28 10.60
C GLY A 36 1.78 22.54 10.43
N PRO A 37 1.27 23.70 10.87
CA PRO A 37 2.01 24.96 10.84
C PRO A 37 3.31 24.95 11.67
N ASP A 38 3.37 24.10 12.68
CA ASP A 38 4.52 23.85 13.56
C ASP A 38 5.53 22.84 12.98
N GLY A 39 5.30 22.36 11.74
CA GLY A 39 6.13 21.36 11.11
C GLY A 39 5.80 19.91 11.52
N SER A 40 4.84 19.69 12.40
CA SER A 40 4.33 18.37 12.76
C SER A 40 3.77 17.64 11.54
N ARG A 41 3.77 16.31 11.60
CA ARG A 41 3.17 15.47 10.56
C ARG A 41 2.05 14.66 11.19
N ALA A 42 0.90 14.68 10.54
CA ALA A 42 -0.25 13.87 10.88
C ALA A 42 -0.71 13.09 9.65
N ILE A 43 -1.34 11.95 9.85
CA ILE A 43 -2.03 11.22 8.80
C ILE A 43 -3.52 11.26 9.07
N GLU A 44 -4.30 11.51 8.04
CA GLU A 44 -5.76 11.57 8.08
C GLU A 44 -6.33 10.59 7.05
N PRO A 45 -7.47 9.96 7.32
CA PRO A 45 -8.13 9.13 6.32
C PRO A 45 -8.35 9.93 5.03
N ALA A 46 -8.00 9.34 3.90
CA ALA A 46 -8.15 10.01 2.61
C ALA A 46 -9.61 9.97 2.16
N ASN A 47 -10.27 11.12 2.15
CA ASN A 47 -11.62 11.28 1.60
C ASN A 47 -11.60 11.67 0.11
N ALA A 48 -10.53 12.33 -0.32
CA ALA A 48 -10.23 12.68 -1.70
C ALA A 48 -8.71 12.74 -1.85
N LEU A 49 -8.22 12.49 -3.05
CA LEU A 49 -6.80 12.54 -3.38
C LEU A 49 -6.59 13.51 -4.53
N ALA A 50 -5.63 14.42 -4.39
CA ALA A 50 -5.20 15.33 -5.43
C ALA A 50 -3.80 14.95 -5.94
N PRO A 51 -3.50 15.12 -7.24
CA PRO A 51 -2.17 14.88 -7.78
C PRO A 51 -1.08 15.62 -6.99
N GLY A 52 0.02 14.91 -6.70
CA GLY A 52 1.14 15.44 -5.93
C GLY A 52 1.00 15.30 -4.41
N GLU A 53 -0.15 14.91 -3.88
CA GLU A 53 -0.30 14.67 -2.45
C GLU A 53 0.51 13.45 -2.01
N ARG A 54 1.08 13.55 -0.80
CA ARG A 54 1.75 12.44 -0.14
C ARG A 54 0.73 11.61 0.61
N VAL A 55 0.75 10.32 0.38
CA VAL A 55 -0.15 9.37 1.01
C VAL A 55 0.63 8.24 1.67
N VAL A 56 0.01 7.65 2.66
CA VAL A 56 0.50 6.46 3.34
C VAL A 56 -0.55 5.37 3.19
N LEU A 57 -0.18 4.27 2.51
CA LEU A 57 -0.94 3.03 2.57
C LEU A 57 -0.52 2.29 3.83
N ILE A 58 -1.50 1.85 4.60
CA ILE A 58 -1.30 0.97 5.74
C ILE A 58 -1.89 -0.39 5.39
N VAL A 59 -1.06 -1.41 5.44
CA VAL A 59 -1.47 -2.81 5.28
C VAL A 59 -1.28 -3.49 6.62
N GLU A 60 -2.36 -3.94 7.21
CA GLU A 60 -2.35 -4.67 8.47
C GLU A 60 -2.77 -6.12 8.22
N TRP A 61 -2.17 -7.05 8.93
CA TRP A 61 -2.57 -8.44 8.92
C TRP A 61 -2.79 -8.95 10.32
N ARG A 62 -3.74 -9.87 10.41
CA ARG A 62 -4.05 -10.62 11.63
C ARG A 62 -4.24 -12.08 11.28
N ARG A 63 -3.71 -12.95 12.12
CA ARG A 63 -3.87 -14.38 12.02
C ARG A 63 -4.48 -14.92 13.30
N ALA A 64 -5.52 -15.74 13.19
CA ALA A 64 -6.24 -16.29 14.34
C ALA A 64 -5.40 -17.29 15.15
N ARG A 65 -4.49 -18.03 14.47
CA ARG A 65 -3.63 -19.05 15.10
C ARG A 65 -2.24 -19.02 14.47
N GLY A 66 -1.22 -19.41 15.25
CA GLY A 66 0.13 -19.66 14.76
C GLY A 66 0.13 -20.76 13.70
N GLY A 67 1.18 -20.86 12.91
CA GLY A 67 1.26 -21.85 11.85
C GLY A 67 2.50 -21.60 10.95
N ARG A 68 2.47 -22.17 9.75
CA ARG A 68 3.57 -22.03 8.80
C ARG A 68 3.80 -20.57 8.40
N PRO A 69 5.04 -20.18 8.06
CA PRO A 69 5.30 -18.90 7.41
C PRO A 69 4.38 -18.72 6.20
N TYR A 70 3.98 -17.50 5.92
CA TYR A 70 3.18 -17.17 4.74
C TYR A 70 3.64 -15.87 4.11
N THR A 71 3.33 -15.69 2.84
CA THR A 71 3.65 -14.49 2.08
C THR A 71 2.43 -13.58 2.04
N VAL A 72 2.62 -12.33 2.43
CA VAL A 72 1.64 -11.27 2.19
C VAL A 72 2.04 -10.51 0.93
N SER A 73 1.08 -10.27 0.05
CA SER A 73 1.26 -9.47 -1.16
C SER A 73 0.25 -8.34 -1.20
N SER A 74 0.68 -7.17 -1.63
CA SER A 74 -0.16 -5.98 -1.75
C SER A 74 0.10 -5.25 -3.06
N ALA A 75 -0.96 -5.02 -3.84
CA ALA A 75 -0.89 -4.17 -5.01
C ALA A 75 -0.78 -2.69 -4.62
N ILE A 76 -0.02 -1.94 -5.40
CA ILE A 76 0.00 -0.48 -5.35
C ILE A 76 -1.06 0.04 -6.33
N PRO A 77 -2.04 0.82 -5.86
CA PRO A 77 -3.03 1.43 -6.76
C PRO A 77 -2.36 2.21 -7.90
N ARG A 78 -2.90 2.12 -9.10
CA ARG A 78 -2.33 2.80 -10.29
C ARG A 78 -2.29 4.32 -10.17
N SER A 79 -3.18 4.89 -9.37
CA SER A 79 -3.20 6.32 -9.05
C SER A 79 -2.06 6.76 -8.13
N LEU A 80 -1.27 5.82 -7.62
CA LEU A 80 -0.19 6.10 -6.68
C LEU A 80 1.16 5.72 -7.26
N ALA A 81 2.16 6.56 -7.01
CA ALA A 81 3.56 6.28 -7.27
C ALA A 81 4.23 5.86 -5.97
N PHE A 82 4.64 4.60 -5.88
CA PHE A 82 5.38 4.07 -4.73
C PHE A 82 6.64 4.89 -4.48
N GLN A 83 6.98 5.12 -3.22
CA GLN A 83 8.23 5.77 -2.82
C GLN A 83 9.08 4.84 -1.96
N ARG A 84 8.52 4.29 -0.90
CA ARG A 84 9.21 3.39 0.02
C ARG A 84 8.22 2.60 0.87
N ALA A 85 8.68 1.51 1.46
CA ALA A 85 7.96 0.76 2.47
C ALA A 85 8.72 0.77 3.81
N SER A 86 8.02 0.57 4.92
CA SER A 86 8.59 0.52 6.27
C SER A 86 9.28 -0.82 6.58
N LEU A 87 9.16 -1.80 5.70
CA LEU A 87 9.69 -3.14 5.92
C LEU A 87 10.95 -3.37 5.08
N ASP A 88 12.07 -3.53 5.76
CA ASP A 88 13.31 -3.94 5.12
C ASP A 88 13.20 -5.38 4.59
N GLY A 89 13.75 -5.62 3.39
CA GLY A 89 13.70 -6.93 2.76
C GLY A 89 12.38 -7.27 2.05
N ALA A 90 11.40 -6.37 2.01
CA ALA A 90 10.25 -6.53 1.14
C ALA A 90 10.69 -6.61 -0.31
N GLN A 91 10.15 -7.57 -1.05
CA GLN A 91 10.35 -7.67 -2.50
C GLN A 91 9.30 -6.84 -3.23
N VAL A 92 9.70 -6.27 -4.36
CA VAL A 92 8.82 -5.51 -5.23
C VAL A 92 8.64 -6.21 -6.57
N SER A 93 7.54 -5.93 -7.23
CA SER A 93 7.29 -6.28 -8.62
C SER A 93 6.98 -5.03 -9.42
N ILE A 94 7.43 -5.00 -10.68
CA ILE A 94 7.16 -3.92 -11.63
C ILE A 94 6.30 -4.38 -12.83
N ASP A 95 5.89 -5.64 -12.82
CA ASP A 95 5.18 -6.30 -13.94
C ASP A 95 3.87 -6.96 -13.50
N GLY A 96 3.24 -6.41 -12.48
CA GLY A 96 1.95 -6.90 -11.99
C GLY A 96 2.03 -8.15 -11.11
N GLY A 97 3.18 -8.41 -10.49
CA GLY A 97 3.36 -9.56 -9.60
C GLY A 97 3.87 -10.82 -10.30
N ARG A 98 4.33 -10.72 -11.56
CA ARG A 98 4.86 -11.86 -12.31
C ARG A 98 6.29 -12.18 -11.90
N SER A 99 7.14 -11.17 -11.76
CA SER A 99 8.51 -11.29 -11.26
C SER A 99 8.72 -10.44 -10.03
N TRP A 100 9.68 -10.84 -9.18
CA TRP A 100 9.92 -10.24 -7.89
C TRP A 100 11.41 -10.08 -7.63
N GLY A 101 11.79 -8.98 -6.98
CA GLY A 101 13.18 -8.72 -6.62
C GLY A 101 13.32 -7.47 -5.74
N GLN A 102 14.55 -7.08 -5.52
CA GLN A 102 14.87 -5.81 -4.87
C GLN A 102 14.81 -4.67 -5.89
N LEU A 103 14.31 -3.52 -5.50
CA LEU A 103 14.09 -2.39 -6.40
C LEU A 103 15.35 -2.02 -7.21
N GLY A 104 16.49 -1.94 -6.57
CA GLY A 104 17.77 -1.62 -7.24
C GLY A 104 18.32 -2.72 -8.16
N MET A 105 17.71 -3.90 -8.19
CA MET A 105 18.12 -5.04 -9.03
C MET A 105 17.19 -5.28 -10.21
N LEU A 106 15.97 -4.76 -10.17
CA LEU A 106 14.99 -4.95 -11.24
C LEU A 106 15.24 -4.00 -12.40
N ARG A 107 14.91 -4.44 -13.59
CA ARG A 107 15.05 -3.64 -14.82
C ARG A 107 13.70 -3.38 -15.46
N ALA A 108 13.48 -2.11 -15.78
CA ALA A 108 12.37 -1.64 -16.60
C ALA A 108 12.91 -1.36 -18.03
N GLY A 109 12.83 -2.37 -18.90
CA GLY A 109 13.48 -2.32 -20.21
C GLY A 109 15.01 -2.27 -20.08
N ASN A 110 15.64 -1.22 -20.59
CA ASN A 110 17.10 -1.03 -20.60
C ASN A 110 17.64 -0.21 -19.39
N ARG A 111 16.78 0.25 -18.48
CA ARG A 111 17.15 1.00 -17.28
C ARG A 111 16.87 0.21 -16.00
N ILE A 112 17.49 0.61 -14.90
CA ILE A 112 17.11 0.13 -13.56
C ILE A 112 15.72 0.67 -13.20
N ALA A 113 14.88 -0.17 -12.63
CA ALA A 113 13.55 0.23 -12.20
C ALA A 113 13.63 1.28 -11.09
N SER A 114 12.78 2.29 -11.20
CA SER A 114 12.60 3.34 -10.20
C SER A 114 11.42 3.03 -9.27
N PRO A 115 11.27 3.72 -8.14
CA PRO A 115 10.14 3.51 -7.24
C PRO A 115 8.77 3.60 -7.94
N GLU A 116 8.61 4.51 -8.88
CA GLU A 116 7.35 4.72 -9.61
C GLU A 116 6.94 3.53 -10.51
N ASP A 117 7.88 2.64 -10.84
CA ASP A 117 7.60 1.43 -11.62
C ASP A 117 6.97 0.32 -10.76
N VAL A 118 7.04 0.43 -9.44
CA VAL A 118 6.56 -0.61 -8.53
C VAL A 118 5.04 -0.73 -8.61
N THR A 119 4.58 -1.95 -8.89
CA THR A 119 3.16 -2.30 -8.98
C THR A 119 2.67 -3.12 -7.79
N HIS A 120 3.56 -3.89 -7.16
CA HIS A 120 3.23 -4.77 -6.05
C HIS A 120 4.39 -4.85 -5.07
N LEU A 121 4.02 -5.15 -3.82
CA LEU A 121 4.94 -5.51 -2.73
C LEU A 121 4.60 -6.90 -2.22
N ARG A 122 5.60 -7.66 -1.77
CA ARG A 122 5.39 -8.88 -1.00
C ARG A 122 6.43 -9.02 0.11
N TRP A 123 6.05 -9.70 1.17
CA TRP A 123 6.94 -10.01 2.29
C TRP A 123 6.53 -11.30 2.98
N GLN A 124 7.50 -11.91 3.65
CA GLN A 124 7.28 -13.11 4.45
C GLN A 124 6.84 -12.73 5.86
N VAL A 125 5.84 -13.40 6.38
CA VAL A 125 5.40 -13.31 7.78
C VAL A 125 5.73 -14.63 8.47
N GLY A 126 6.54 -14.53 9.52
CA GLY A 126 6.96 -15.68 10.29
C GLY A 126 5.83 -16.28 11.15
N PRO A 127 6.01 -17.51 11.63
CA PRO A 127 4.99 -18.21 12.42
C PRO A 127 4.72 -17.54 13.79
N ALA A 128 5.70 -16.81 14.31
CA ALA A 128 5.61 -16.10 15.60
C ALA A 128 4.97 -14.70 15.48
N GLN A 129 4.52 -14.29 14.29
CA GLN A 129 3.95 -12.97 14.03
C GLN A 129 2.44 -13.09 13.75
N PRO A 130 1.58 -13.13 14.80
CA PRO A 130 0.13 -13.27 14.62
C PRO A 130 -0.53 -12.03 14.02
N ARG A 131 0.13 -10.89 14.08
CA ARG A 131 -0.32 -9.60 13.55
C ARG A 131 0.85 -8.73 13.20
N GLY A 132 0.61 -7.78 12.31
CA GLY A 132 1.62 -6.79 11.96
C GLY A 132 1.07 -5.71 11.04
N ARG A 133 1.94 -4.78 10.72
CA ARG A 133 1.62 -3.61 9.89
C ARG A 133 2.82 -3.28 9.00
N VAL A 134 2.54 -2.98 7.75
CA VAL A 134 3.48 -2.35 6.83
C VAL A 134 2.88 -1.02 6.37
N THR A 135 3.68 0.02 6.40
CA THR A 135 3.33 1.32 5.83
C THR A 135 4.07 1.52 4.51
N VAL A 136 3.37 2.03 3.53
CA VAL A 136 3.91 2.33 2.20
C VAL A 136 3.70 3.81 1.94
N ALA A 137 4.79 4.55 1.78
CA ALA A 137 4.72 5.94 1.36
C ALA A 137 4.59 6.00 -0.18
N ALA A 138 3.68 6.82 -0.65
CA ALA A 138 3.42 7.03 -2.07
C ALA A 138 3.04 8.49 -2.36
N ILE A 139 3.04 8.85 -3.64
CA ILE A 139 2.58 10.16 -4.14
C ILE A 139 1.45 9.90 -5.12
N VAL A 140 0.40 10.73 -5.06
CA VAL A 140 -0.72 10.69 -6.00
C VAL A 140 -0.24 11.17 -7.39
N ARG A 141 -0.53 10.37 -8.43
CA ARG A 141 -0.20 10.68 -9.84
C ARG A 141 -1.12 11.73 -10.43
#